data_225cd586f0d8ce9fda9489d94403bbd0
#
_entry.id   225cd586f0d8ce9fda9489d94403bbd0
#
_cell.length_a   1.000
_cell.length_b   1.000
_cell.length_c   1.000
_cell.angle_alpha   90.00
_cell.angle_beta   90.00
_cell.angle_gamma   90.00
#
_symmetry.space_group_name_H-M   'P 1'
#
loop_
_entity.id
_entity.type
_entity.pdbx_description
1 polymer ?
#
loop_
_entity_poly.entity_id
_entity_poly.type
_entity_poly.pdbx_seq_one_letter_code
_entity_poly.pdbx_strand_id
1 'polypeptide(L)'
;METKDIIIIGGGAAGLMASCAAVHVLKKRGSVLVLEGNAKLGRKLLATGNGRCNLTNLNVSPAHYHGDVTVIQDLLHEYTPEAICAVFREMGLVTKPDSEGRVYPQNQQAAAVLSALRWDAEKYGVSFSEEHTVSKIEKVKNGFTLICTDGTQLFTKQCILTCGGAASPRHSCGEGYTLAKQLGHTVTKLYPSLTQLTVRAKQWKTLSGTRAPANAVLLADGKPVYEESGEVQFTDTGISGICVFGLSIYAGEFFALGTIRNKKYTSLAVQLDLLPDMAYQDVLDYLLEMTKLYPARAAGDLFSGLLNMRLGYMLVGVAGIAQSDPAVKIKAPQLKKLASLLKGWRLDITGTKDFSAAQVTAGGVPLTELDPHTMASKKAPGLYLAGEMLNIHGDCGGYNLHFAWASGITAGKSAAYRCLKEEKR
;
A
#
# COMPACT_ATOMS: atom_id res chain seq x y z
N MET A 1 -17.80 -31.64 14.35
CA MET A 1 -17.36 -30.57 13.41
C MET A 1 -18.40 -29.47 13.45
N GLU A 2 -18.00 -28.27 13.82
CA GLU A 2 -18.90 -27.10 13.82
C GLU A 2 -19.24 -26.68 12.39
N THR A 3 -20.48 -26.31 12.15
CA THR A 3 -21.00 -25.94 10.83
C THR A 3 -21.47 -24.50 10.82
N LYS A 4 -21.07 -23.74 9.79
CA LYS A 4 -21.53 -22.37 9.53
C LYS A 4 -22.00 -22.24 8.07
N ASP A 5 -22.89 -21.32 7.79
CA ASP A 5 -23.31 -21.06 6.42
C ASP A 5 -22.20 -20.33 5.65
N ILE A 6 -21.56 -19.33 6.30
CA ILE A 6 -20.44 -18.59 5.73
C ILE A 6 -19.28 -18.59 6.73
N ILE A 7 -18.09 -18.97 6.29
CA ILE A 7 -16.85 -18.74 7.01
C ILE A 7 -15.96 -17.78 6.21
N ILE A 8 -15.47 -16.74 6.88
CA ILE A 8 -14.54 -15.74 6.34
C ILE A 8 -13.18 -15.99 6.99
N ILE A 9 -12.15 -16.16 6.18
CA ILE A 9 -10.78 -16.42 6.65
C ILE A 9 -9.96 -15.13 6.53
N GLY A 10 -9.62 -14.55 7.66
CA GLY A 10 -8.89 -13.29 7.81
C GLY A 10 -9.80 -12.15 8.30
N GLY A 11 -9.59 -11.71 9.53
CA GLY A 11 -10.32 -10.63 10.20
C GLY A 11 -9.69 -9.25 9.97
N GLY A 12 -9.16 -9.00 8.76
CA GLY A 12 -8.67 -7.71 8.31
C GLY A 12 -9.77 -6.81 7.74
N ALA A 13 -9.39 -5.74 7.03
CA ALA A 13 -10.31 -4.78 6.44
C ALA A 13 -11.38 -5.45 5.56
N ALA A 14 -10.97 -6.21 4.55
CA ALA A 14 -11.89 -6.88 3.64
C ALA A 14 -12.78 -7.90 4.33
N GLY A 15 -12.25 -8.69 5.29
CA GLY A 15 -13.02 -9.73 5.97
C GLY A 15 -14.06 -9.18 6.93
N LEU A 16 -13.71 -8.16 7.70
CA LEU A 16 -14.67 -7.48 8.58
C LEU A 16 -15.79 -6.83 7.77
N MET A 17 -15.45 -6.13 6.68
CA MET A 17 -16.45 -5.53 5.80
C MET A 17 -17.33 -6.60 5.11
N ALA A 18 -16.73 -7.72 4.68
CA ALA A 18 -17.48 -8.83 4.11
C ALA A 18 -18.47 -9.45 5.12
N SER A 19 -18.06 -9.56 6.39
CA SER A 19 -18.94 -10.06 7.45
C SER A 19 -20.14 -9.15 7.69
N CYS A 20 -19.94 -7.83 7.79
CA CYS A 20 -21.02 -6.85 7.88
C CYS A 20 -21.98 -6.97 6.68
N ALA A 21 -21.43 -6.97 5.46
CA ALA A 21 -22.23 -7.06 4.25
C ALA A 21 -23.04 -8.37 4.17
N ALA A 22 -22.46 -9.49 4.59
CA ALA A 22 -23.14 -10.77 4.60
C ALA A 22 -24.34 -10.80 5.57
N VAL A 23 -24.15 -10.32 6.81
CA VAL A 23 -25.23 -10.37 7.80
C VAL A 23 -26.36 -9.39 7.54
N HIS A 24 -26.07 -8.27 6.88
CA HIS A 24 -27.10 -7.33 6.42
C HIS A 24 -28.04 -7.97 5.36
N VAL A 25 -27.49 -8.86 4.51
CA VAL A 25 -28.30 -9.64 3.55
C VAL A 25 -29.04 -10.80 4.25
N LEU A 26 -28.35 -11.54 5.12
CA LEU A 26 -28.94 -12.72 5.80
C LEU A 26 -30.04 -12.36 6.80
N LYS A 27 -29.98 -11.19 7.45
CA LYS A 27 -30.95 -10.73 8.44
C LYS A 27 -31.30 -11.81 9.47
N LYS A 28 -30.28 -12.43 10.09
CA LYS A 28 -30.39 -13.54 11.08
C LYS A 28 -30.87 -14.90 10.52
N ARG A 29 -30.96 -15.05 9.19
CA ARG A 29 -31.33 -16.33 8.54
C ARG A 29 -30.12 -17.19 8.19
N GLY A 30 -28.98 -16.97 8.79
CA GLY A 30 -27.77 -17.75 8.57
C GLY A 30 -26.69 -17.40 9.55
N SER A 31 -25.70 -18.24 9.63
CA SER A 31 -24.55 -18.11 10.54
C SER A 31 -23.29 -17.66 9.81
N VAL A 32 -22.63 -16.64 10.36
CA VAL A 32 -21.36 -16.13 9.84
C VAL A 32 -20.28 -16.22 10.90
N LEU A 33 -19.14 -16.78 10.56
CA LEU A 33 -17.95 -16.87 11.42
C LEU A 33 -16.75 -16.23 10.70
N VAL A 34 -16.03 -15.37 11.40
CA VAL A 34 -14.73 -14.85 10.95
C VAL A 34 -13.64 -15.56 11.74
N LEU A 35 -12.72 -16.20 11.02
CA LEU A 35 -11.50 -16.81 11.57
C LEU A 35 -10.33 -15.84 11.39
N GLU A 36 -9.60 -15.58 12.45
CA GLU A 36 -8.38 -14.75 12.46
C GLU A 36 -7.23 -15.53 13.07
N GLY A 37 -6.10 -15.58 12.36
CA GLY A 37 -4.90 -16.27 12.83
C GLY A 37 -4.12 -15.52 13.92
N ASN A 38 -4.29 -14.20 13.99
CA ASN A 38 -3.68 -13.38 15.03
C ASN A 38 -4.54 -13.36 16.31
N ALA A 39 -3.91 -12.96 17.43
CA ALA A 39 -4.58 -12.81 18.73
C ALA A 39 -5.63 -11.68 18.78
N LYS A 40 -5.72 -10.84 17.74
CA LYS A 40 -6.72 -9.74 17.65
C LYS A 40 -7.05 -9.46 16.20
N LEU A 41 -8.32 -9.21 15.94
CA LEU A 41 -8.82 -8.73 14.65
C LEU A 41 -8.23 -7.38 14.27
N GLY A 42 -8.13 -7.11 12.97
CA GLY A 42 -7.84 -5.78 12.43
C GLY A 42 -6.44 -5.25 12.69
N ARG A 43 -5.45 -6.06 13.08
CA ARG A 43 -4.10 -5.58 13.44
C ARG A 43 -3.46 -4.72 12.35
N LYS A 44 -3.51 -5.13 11.09
CA LYS A 44 -2.99 -4.34 9.97
C LYS A 44 -3.80 -3.06 9.76
N LEU A 45 -5.12 -3.13 9.90
CA LEU A 45 -6.01 -1.96 9.81
C LEU A 45 -5.63 -0.88 10.83
N LEU A 46 -5.37 -1.28 12.08
CA LEU A 46 -4.95 -0.35 13.15
C LEU A 46 -3.62 0.36 12.85
N ALA A 47 -2.74 -0.24 12.04
CA ALA A 47 -1.46 0.36 11.66
C ALA A 47 -1.56 1.31 10.46
N THR A 48 -2.66 1.28 9.69
CA THR A 48 -2.82 2.09 8.47
C THR A 48 -2.89 3.59 8.77
N GLY A 49 -2.36 4.40 7.83
CA GLY A 49 -2.36 5.85 7.96
C GLY A 49 -1.69 6.36 9.24
N ASN A 50 -0.64 5.69 9.72
CA ASN A 50 0.01 5.97 11.01
C ASN A 50 -0.97 5.94 12.21
N GLY A 51 -1.85 4.93 12.24
CA GLY A 51 -2.86 4.75 13.30
C GLY A 51 -4.13 5.57 13.09
N ARG A 52 -4.27 6.29 11.97
CA ARG A 52 -5.46 7.12 11.66
C ARG A 52 -6.47 6.43 10.75
N CYS A 53 -6.08 5.42 10.00
CA CYS A 53 -6.85 4.73 8.96
C CYS A 53 -7.30 5.67 7.84
N ASN A 54 -6.53 5.75 6.77
CA ASN A 54 -6.96 6.41 5.53
C ASN A 54 -7.98 5.51 4.79
N LEU A 55 -9.27 5.71 5.05
CA LEU A 55 -10.38 4.84 4.61
C LEU A 55 -10.51 4.75 3.09
N THR A 56 -10.42 5.89 2.43
CA THR A 56 -10.58 6.03 0.98
C THR A 56 -9.97 7.35 0.51
N ASN A 57 -10.08 7.63 -0.77
CA ASN A 57 -9.67 8.90 -1.37
C ASN A 57 -10.80 9.41 -2.28
N LEU A 58 -11.09 10.70 -2.26
CA LEU A 58 -12.10 11.31 -3.13
C LEU A 58 -11.75 11.20 -4.63
N ASN A 59 -10.47 10.98 -4.95
CA ASN A 59 -9.95 10.84 -6.31
C ASN A 59 -9.87 9.39 -6.79
N VAL A 60 -10.62 8.44 -6.17
CA VAL A 60 -10.63 7.04 -6.61
C VAL A 60 -11.00 6.93 -8.08
N SER A 61 -10.09 6.35 -8.85
CA SER A 61 -10.28 6.03 -10.27
C SER A 61 -9.35 4.88 -10.68
N PRO A 62 -9.59 4.20 -11.80
CA PRO A 62 -8.72 3.14 -12.29
C PRO A 62 -7.25 3.53 -12.46
N ALA A 63 -6.97 4.84 -12.68
CA ALA A 63 -5.62 5.37 -12.85
C ALA A 63 -4.72 5.23 -11.61
N HIS A 64 -5.32 5.07 -10.42
CA HIS A 64 -4.62 4.91 -9.14
C HIS A 64 -4.41 3.45 -8.74
N TYR A 65 -4.69 2.51 -9.64
CA TYR A 65 -4.53 1.08 -9.37
C TYR A 65 -3.59 0.43 -10.37
N HIS A 66 -2.99 -0.68 -9.96
CA HIS A 66 -2.02 -1.48 -10.71
C HIS A 66 -2.40 -2.96 -10.62
N GLY A 67 -1.98 -3.75 -11.61
CA GLY A 67 -2.37 -5.17 -11.76
C GLY A 67 -3.57 -5.34 -12.69
N ASP A 68 -4.57 -6.10 -12.32
CA ASP A 68 -5.72 -6.45 -13.17
C ASP A 68 -6.81 -5.34 -13.19
N VAL A 69 -6.39 -4.09 -13.43
CA VAL A 69 -7.21 -2.87 -13.28
C VAL A 69 -8.47 -2.88 -14.14
N THR A 70 -8.39 -3.44 -15.35
CA THR A 70 -9.54 -3.47 -16.28
C THR A 70 -10.73 -4.26 -15.73
N VAL A 71 -10.47 -5.20 -14.81
CA VAL A 71 -11.50 -6.07 -14.22
C VAL A 71 -12.28 -5.39 -13.11
N ILE A 72 -11.73 -4.34 -12.47
CA ILE A 72 -12.36 -3.68 -11.31
C ILE A 72 -13.09 -2.39 -11.65
N GLN A 73 -13.19 -1.99 -12.92
CA GLN A 73 -13.80 -0.71 -13.29
C GLN A 73 -15.25 -0.60 -12.80
N ASP A 74 -16.06 -1.62 -13.05
CA ASP A 74 -17.46 -1.63 -12.60
C ASP A 74 -17.56 -1.63 -11.07
N LEU A 75 -16.66 -2.34 -10.39
CA LEU A 75 -16.59 -2.33 -8.93
C LEU A 75 -16.32 -0.92 -8.36
N LEU A 76 -15.37 -0.19 -8.98
CA LEU A 76 -15.07 1.19 -8.56
C LEU A 76 -16.20 2.17 -8.88
N HIS A 77 -16.97 1.92 -9.94
CA HIS A 77 -18.16 2.70 -10.27
C HIS A 77 -19.32 2.46 -9.29
N GLU A 78 -19.52 1.21 -8.85
CA GLU A 78 -20.55 0.86 -7.88
C GLU A 78 -20.21 1.38 -6.48
N TYR A 79 -18.97 1.23 -6.07
CA TYR A 79 -18.48 1.66 -4.76
C TYR A 79 -17.63 2.91 -4.87
N THR A 80 -18.28 4.06 -5.09
CA THR A 80 -17.58 5.36 -5.07
C THR A 80 -17.08 5.70 -3.65
N PRO A 81 -16.18 6.68 -3.49
CA PRO A 81 -15.76 7.16 -2.17
C PRO A 81 -16.94 7.56 -1.29
N GLU A 82 -17.97 8.20 -1.87
CA GLU A 82 -19.19 8.60 -1.18
C GLU A 82 -20.01 7.38 -0.73
N ALA A 83 -20.11 6.34 -1.57
CA ALA A 83 -20.80 5.10 -1.22
C ALA A 83 -20.10 4.37 -0.06
N ILE A 84 -18.77 4.30 -0.06
CA ILE A 84 -18.01 3.75 1.05
C ILE A 84 -18.20 4.57 2.32
N CYS A 85 -18.14 5.90 2.24
CA CYS A 85 -18.40 6.78 3.39
C CYS A 85 -19.81 6.62 3.93
N ALA A 86 -20.82 6.41 3.06
CA ALA A 86 -22.20 6.15 3.47
C ALA A 86 -22.33 4.83 4.25
N VAL A 87 -21.69 3.75 3.78
CA VAL A 87 -21.65 2.47 4.51
C VAL A 87 -21.09 2.66 5.92
N PHE A 88 -19.97 3.37 6.06
CA PHE A 88 -19.40 3.63 7.39
C PHE A 88 -20.28 4.55 8.24
N ARG A 89 -20.98 5.49 7.64
CA ARG A 89 -21.93 6.36 8.35
C ARG A 89 -23.10 5.55 8.93
N GLU A 90 -23.62 4.56 8.21
CA GLU A 90 -24.65 3.63 8.72
C GLU A 90 -24.17 2.82 9.92
N MET A 91 -22.86 2.54 9.99
CA MET A 91 -22.20 1.92 11.14
C MET A 91 -21.89 2.92 12.29
N GLY A 92 -22.30 4.20 12.16
CA GLY A 92 -22.07 5.24 13.14
C GLY A 92 -20.70 5.94 13.07
N LEU A 93 -19.92 5.73 11.99
CA LEU A 93 -18.62 6.35 11.80
C LEU A 93 -18.73 7.62 10.95
N VAL A 94 -18.40 8.76 11.53
CA VAL A 94 -18.28 10.04 10.79
C VAL A 94 -16.88 10.14 10.18
N THR A 95 -16.82 10.53 8.91
CA THR A 95 -15.56 10.68 8.16
C THR A 95 -15.35 12.12 7.70
N LYS A 96 -14.09 12.49 7.45
CA LYS A 96 -13.72 13.78 6.85
C LYS A 96 -12.57 13.61 5.86
N PRO A 97 -12.58 14.35 4.73
CA PRO A 97 -11.45 14.44 3.82
C PRO A 97 -10.39 15.43 4.34
N ASP A 98 -9.15 15.26 3.89
CA ASP A 98 -8.11 16.28 3.98
C ASP A 98 -7.95 17.04 2.64
N SER A 99 -6.99 17.96 2.57
CA SER A 99 -6.72 18.79 1.38
C SER A 99 -6.25 18.00 0.15
N GLU A 100 -5.78 16.76 0.33
CA GLU A 100 -5.35 15.88 -0.76
C GLU A 100 -6.41 14.82 -1.13
N GLY A 101 -7.63 14.97 -0.59
CA GLY A 101 -8.75 14.06 -0.85
C GLY A 101 -8.69 12.75 -0.06
N ARG A 102 -7.71 12.54 0.82
CA ARG A 102 -7.64 11.36 1.68
C ARG A 102 -8.71 11.46 2.77
N VAL A 103 -9.49 10.40 2.95
CA VAL A 103 -10.61 10.38 3.90
C VAL A 103 -10.25 9.59 5.14
N TYR A 104 -10.44 10.21 6.30
CA TYR A 104 -10.16 9.64 7.62
C TYR A 104 -11.41 9.63 8.49
N PRO A 105 -11.49 8.79 9.54
CA PRO A 105 -12.49 8.99 10.60
C PRO A 105 -12.32 10.38 11.23
N GLN A 106 -13.43 10.98 11.65
CA GLN A 106 -13.43 12.34 12.19
C GLN A 106 -12.45 12.53 13.37
N ASN A 107 -12.32 11.52 14.21
CA ASN A 107 -11.38 11.50 15.36
C ASN A 107 -9.95 11.09 14.97
N GLN A 108 -9.68 10.79 13.70
CA GLN A 108 -8.37 10.34 13.19
C GLN A 108 -7.79 9.11 13.94
N GLN A 109 -8.63 8.16 14.31
CA GLN A 109 -8.21 6.94 15.01
C GLN A 109 -8.67 5.70 14.26
N ALA A 110 -7.74 4.86 13.83
CA ALA A 110 -8.03 3.59 13.17
C ALA A 110 -8.88 2.66 14.06
N ALA A 111 -8.74 2.77 15.38
CA ALA A 111 -9.55 2.02 16.33
C ALA A 111 -11.05 2.28 16.19
N ALA A 112 -11.47 3.50 15.84
CA ALA A 112 -12.87 3.82 15.61
C ALA A 112 -13.45 3.07 14.42
N VAL A 113 -12.65 2.91 13.34
CA VAL A 113 -13.05 2.13 12.16
C VAL A 113 -13.22 0.66 12.51
N LEU A 114 -12.25 0.08 13.23
CA LEU A 114 -12.32 -1.30 13.70
C LEU A 114 -13.54 -1.53 14.59
N SER A 115 -13.81 -0.62 15.54
CA SER A 115 -14.95 -0.71 16.43
C SER A 115 -16.27 -0.62 15.68
N ALA A 116 -16.42 0.27 14.71
CA ALA A 116 -17.64 0.40 13.90
C ALA A 116 -17.95 -0.89 13.15
N LEU A 117 -16.95 -1.47 12.47
CA LEU A 117 -17.09 -2.75 11.76
C LEU A 117 -17.45 -3.89 12.72
N ARG A 118 -16.78 -3.98 13.86
CA ARG A 118 -16.99 -5.05 14.84
C ARG A 118 -18.37 -4.97 15.46
N TRP A 119 -18.78 -3.79 15.93
CA TRP A 119 -20.10 -3.59 16.55
C TRP A 119 -21.26 -3.86 15.57
N ASP A 120 -21.10 -3.42 14.31
CA ASP A 120 -22.11 -3.70 13.29
C ASP A 120 -22.22 -5.21 13.03
N ALA A 121 -21.11 -5.90 12.85
CA ALA A 121 -21.09 -7.34 12.67
C ALA A 121 -21.68 -8.10 13.87
N GLU A 122 -21.25 -7.77 15.11
CA GLU A 122 -21.75 -8.40 16.35
C GLU A 122 -23.26 -8.18 16.56
N LYS A 123 -23.74 -6.97 16.26
CA LYS A 123 -25.18 -6.62 16.34
C LYS A 123 -26.05 -7.55 15.51
N TYR A 124 -25.54 -8.01 14.37
CA TYR A 124 -26.28 -8.91 13.47
C TYR A 124 -25.89 -10.39 13.62
N GLY A 125 -25.06 -10.73 14.62
CA GLY A 125 -24.80 -12.12 15.02
C GLY A 125 -23.60 -12.77 14.36
N VAL A 126 -22.62 -11.99 13.86
CA VAL A 126 -21.32 -12.54 13.43
C VAL A 126 -20.56 -13.06 14.65
N SER A 127 -20.03 -14.27 14.55
CA SER A 127 -19.10 -14.82 15.51
C SER A 127 -17.66 -14.56 15.05
N PHE A 128 -16.77 -14.29 16.00
CA PHE A 128 -15.33 -14.10 15.74
C PHE A 128 -14.54 -15.18 16.48
N SER A 129 -13.52 -15.73 15.83
CA SER A 129 -12.61 -16.70 16.44
C SER A 129 -11.18 -16.29 16.12
N GLU A 130 -10.52 -15.72 17.12
CA GLU A 130 -9.13 -15.27 17.07
C GLU A 130 -8.18 -16.45 17.39
N GLU A 131 -6.89 -16.36 17.00
CA GLU A 131 -5.86 -17.40 17.17
C GLU A 131 -6.18 -18.73 16.44
N HIS A 132 -7.05 -18.67 15.43
CA HIS A 132 -7.40 -19.82 14.58
C HIS A 132 -6.85 -19.64 13.16
N THR A 133 -5.65 -20.14 12.95
CA THR A 133 -5.01 -20.14 11.63
C THR A 133 -5.46 -21.34 10.82
N VAL A 134 -6.13 -21.09 9.70
CA VAL A 134 -6.51 -22.14 8.74
C VAL A 134 -5.29 -22.56 7.94
N SER A 135 -4.92 -23.84 8.01
CA SER A 135 -3.77 -24.43 7.28
C SER A 135 -4.19 -25.16 6.00
N LYS A 136 -5.43 -25.66 5.96
CA LYS A 136 -5.93 -26.43 4.82
C LYS A 136 -7.40 -26.15 4.56
N ILE A 137 -7.75 -26.11 3.27
CA ILE A 137 -9.13 -26.05 2.78
C ILE A 137 -9.37 -27.23 1.83
N GLU A 138 -10.39 -28.02 2.09
CA GLU A 138 -10.81 -29.12 1.24
C GLU A 138 -12.21 -28.86 0.68
N LYS A 139 -12.34 -28.90 -0.65
CA LYS A 139 -13.65 -28.83 -1.28
C LYS A 139 -14.35 -30.16 -1.11
N VAL A 140 -15.56 -30.13 -0.55
CA VAL A 140 -16.41 -31.30 -0.35
C VAL A 140 -17.76 -31.13 -1.07
N LYS A 141 -18.65 -32.15 -1.02
CA LYS A 141 -19.88 -32.20 -1.84
C LYS A 141 -20.74 -30.94 -1.76
N ASN A 142 -20.90 -30.29 -0.62
CA ASN A 142 -21.80 -29.14 -0.47
C ASN A 142 -21.15 -27.96 0.22
N GLY A 143 -19.83 -27.80 0.07
CA GLY A 143 -19.09 -26.70 0.70
C GLY A 143 -17.61 -27.01 0.88
N PHE A 144 -17.08 -26.59 2.02
CA PHE A 144 -15.64 -26.69 2.32
C PHE A 144 -15.44 -27.18 3.76
N THR A 145 -14.47 -28.06 3.93
CA THR A 145 -13.91 -28.40 5.24
C THR A 145 -12.64 -27.57 5.45
N LEU A 146 -12.60 -26.84 6.54
CA LEU A 146 -11.46 -26.02 6.95
C LEU A 146 -10.74 -26.73 8.10
N ILE A 147 -9.42 -26.81 8.02
CA ILE A 147 -8.59 -27.42 9.04
C ILE A 147 -7.63 -26.35 9.57
N CYS A 148 -7.72 -26.07 10.88
CA CYS A 148 -6.84 -25.14 11.54
C CYS A 148 -5.53 -25.81 11.99
N THR A 149 -4.53 -25.01 12.32
CA THR A 149 -3.20 -25.50 12.78
C THR A 149 -3.27 -26.25 14.12
N ASP A 150 -4.26 -25.97 14.95
CA ASP A 150 -4.54 -26.66 16.23
C ASP A 150 -5.32 -27.97 16.07
N GLY A 151 -5.65 -28.35 14.82
CA GLY A 151 -6.44 -29.54 14.50
C GLY A 151 -7.96 -29.33 14.51
N THR A 152 -8.46 -28.14 14.84
CA THR A 152 -9.87 -27.79 14.76
C THR A 152 -10.38 -27.93 13.33
N GLN A 153 -11.53 -28.59 13.16
CA GLN A 153 -12.18 -28.78 11.87
C GLN A 153 -13.55 -28.10 11.85
N LEU A 154 -13.77 -27.31 10.80
CA LEU A 154 -14.99 -26.55 10.57
C LEU A 154 -15.55 -26.87 9.19
N PHE A 155 -16.89 -26.88 9.07
CA PHE A 155 -17.54 -26.97 7.76
C PHE A 155 -18.28 -25.68 7.43
N THR A 156 -18.24 -25.29 6.15
CA THR A 156 -19.01 -24.15 5.65
C THR A 156 -19.55 -24.40 4.26
N LYS A 157 -20.74 -23.86 3.96
CA LYS A 157 -21.33 -23.88 2.61
C LYS A 157 -20.60 -22.88 1.69
N GLN A 158 -20.31 -21.68 2.20
CA GLN A 158 -19.64 -20.62 1.48
C GLN A 158 -18.37 -20.19 2.24
N CYS A 159 -17.27 -20.04 1.53
CA CYS A 159 -15.99 -19.61 2.10
C CYS A 159 -15.52 -18.30 1.45
N ILE A 160 -15.07 -17.33 2.25
CA ILE A 160 -14.51 -16.07 1.76
C ILE A 160 -13.05 -15.96 2.24
N LEU A 161 -12.10 -15.90 1.30
CA LEU A 161 -10.69 -15.67 1.60
C LEU A 161 -10.38 -14.17 1.61
N THR A 162 -9.92 -13.66 2.74
CA THR A 162 -9.56 -12.26 2.98
C THR A 162 -8.27 -12.15 3.80
N CYS A 163 -7.34 -13.08 3.55
CA CYS A 163 -6.13 -13.25 4.36
C CYS A 163 -5.08 -12.15 4.17
N GLY A 164 -5.32 -11.17 3.28
CA GLY A 164 -4.37 -10.10 2.98
C GLY A 164 -3.19 -10.57 2.14
N GLY A 165 -2.16 -9.72 2.06
CA GLY A 165 -0.93 -9.98 1.30
C GLY A 165 0.24 -10.41 2.17
N ALA A 166 1.46 -10.30 1.63
CA ALA A 166 2.71 -10.61 2.32
C ALA A 166 3.36 -9.36 2.98
N ALA A 167 2.86 -8.15 2.69
CA ALA A 167 3.37 -6.92 3.28
C ALA A 167 2.97 -6.81 4.76
N SER A 168 3.88 -6.28 5.58
CA SER A 168 3.73 -6.21 7.04
C SER A 168 3.57 -7.60 7.68
N PRO A 169 4.58 -8.48 7.58
CA PRO A 169 4.48 -9.91 7.94
C PRO A 169 4.15 -10.18 9.40
N ARG A 170 4.25 -9.17 10.27
CA ARG A 170 3.74 -9.26 11.67
C ARG A 170 2.21 -9.36 11.75
N HIS A 171 1.50 -9.11 10.65
CA HIS A 171 0.04 -9.06 10.58
C HIS A 171 -0.53 -10.01 9.53
N SER A 172 0.22 -10.28 8.46
CA SER A 172 -0.18 -11.16 7.35
C SER A 172 1.10 -11.65 6.68
N CYS A 173 1.29 -12.96 6.54
CA CYS A 173 2.49 -13.57 5.94
C CYS A 173 2.22 -14.20 4.57
N GLY A 174 1.03 -14.00 4.01
CA GLY A 174 0.66 -14.54 2.71
C GLY A 174 0.18 -16.00 2.75
N GLU A 175 -0.23 -16.53 3.90
CA GLU A 175 -0.79 -17.89 4.01
C GLU A 175 -2.01 -18.09 3.10
N GLY A 176 -2.81 -17.05 2.90
CA GLY A 176 -3.97 -17.07 2.02
C GLY A 176 -3.64 -17.49 0.58
N TYR A 177 -2.44 -17.22 0.09
CA TYR A 177 -2.01 -17.66 -1.23
C TYR A 177 -1.85 -19.18 -1.31
N THR A 178 -1.42 -19.82 -0.23
CA THR A 178 -1.35 -21.29 -0.15
C THR A 178 -2.76 -21.90 -0.17
N LEU A 179 -3.69 -21.31 0.58
CA LEU A 179 -5.10 -21.74 0.60
C LEU A 179 -5.78 -21.59 -0.76
N ALA A 180 -5.53 -20.46 -1.44
CA ALA A 180 -6.04 -20.23 -2.81
C ALA A 180 -5.49 -21.26 -3.81
N LYS A 181 -4.19 -21.60 -3.73
CA LYS A 181 -3.57 -22.63 -4.57
C LYS A 181 -4.14 -24.02 -4.33
N GLN A 182 -4.48 -24.39 -3.09
CA GLN A 182 -5.15 -25.66 -2.76
C GLN A 182 -6.48 -25.80 -3.48
N LEU A 183 -7.15 -24.67 -3.78
CA LEU A 183 -8.43 -24.64 -4.47
C LEU A 183 -8.29 -24.36 -5.99
N GLY A 184 -7.07 -24.50 -6.52
CA GLY A 184 -6.76 -24.44 -7.96
C GLY A 184 -6.50 -23.02 -8.50
N HIS A 185 -6.42 -22.00 -7.66
CA HIS A 185 -6.05 -20.66 -8.09
C HIS A 185 -4.54 -20.53 -8.36
N THR A 186 -4.20 -19.66 -9.29
CA THR A 186 -2.81 -19.25 -9.51
C THR A 186 -2.49 -18.01 -8.66
N VAL A 187 -1.21 -17.75 -8.49
CA VAL A 187 -0.72 -16.55 -7.82
C VAL A 187 0.41 -15.98 -8.67
N THR A 188 0.27 -14.73 -9.09
CA THR A 188 1.32 -14.02 -9.83
C THR A 188 2.54 -13.78 -8.94
N LYS A 189 3.66 -13.38 -9.52
CA LYS A 189 4.85 -13.08 -8.71
C LYS A 189 4.56 -11.96 -7.73
N LEU A 190 4.79 -12.22 -6.45
CA LEU A 190 4.62 -11.25 -5.39
C LEU A 190 5.88 -10.40 -5.24
N TYR A 191 5.70 -9.09 -5.04
CA TYR A 191 6.79 -8.17 -4.72
C TYR A 191 6.30 -7.03 -3.81
N PRO A 192 7.22 -6.42 -3.03
CA PRO A 192 6.86 -5.31 -2.14
C PRO A 192 6.52 -4.06 -2.96
N SER A 193 5.48 -3.35 -2.55
CA SER A 193 5.05 -2.08 -3.12
C SER A 193 4.79 -1.06 -2.02
N LEU A 194 4.84 0.24 -2.33
CA LEU A 194 4.79 1.33 -1.37
C LEU A 194 5.86 1.14 -0.28
N THR A 195 7.10 1.05 -0.70
CA THR A 195 8.24 0.73 0.15
C THR A 195 9.42 1.68 -0.11
N GLN A 196 10.48 1.54 0.65
CA GLN A 196 11.70 2.33 0.50
C GLN A 196 12.50 1.83 -0.69
N LEU A 197 13.20 2.75 -1.38
CA LEU A 197 14.18 2.45 -2.42
C LEU A 197 15.59 2.43 -1.83
N THR A 198 16.40 1.44 -2.19
CA THR A 198 17.80 1.36 -1.80
C THR A 198 18.69 2.00 -2.86
N VAL A 199 19.74 2.70 -2.43
CA VAL A 199 20.65 3.43 -3.31
C VAL A 199 22.09 2.99 -3.11
N ARG A 200 22.92 3.18 -4.14
CA ARG A 200 24.37 2.99 -4.07
C ARG A 200 25.03 4.35 -3.90
N ALA A 201 25.39 4.71 -2.66
CA ALA A 201 26.15 5.94 -2.40
C ALA A 201 27.10 5.78 -1.21
N LYS A 202 28.29 6.39 -1.31
CA LYS A 202 29.24 6.47 -0.21
C LYS A 202 28.71 7.45 0.86
N GLN A 203 29.04 7.19 2.12
CA GLN A 203 28.71 8.04 3.28
C GLN A 203 27.20 8.33 3.46
N TRP A 204 26.32 7.54 2.81
CA TRP A 204 24.87 7.73 2.78
C TRP A 204 24.24 7.79 4.19
N LYS A 205 24.75 6.98 5.14
CA LYS A 205 24.24 6.94 6.52
C LYS A 205 24.23 8.30 7.23
N THR A 206 25.08 9.25 6.82
CA THR A 206 25.09 10.60 7.42
C THR A 206 23.81 11.38 7.19
N LEU A 207 23.03 11.00 6.17
CA LEU A 207 21.74 11.59 5.84
C LEU A 207 20.55 10.94 6.58
N SER A 208 20.78 9.82 7.26
CA SER A 208 19.70 9.09 7.91
C SER A 208 18.86 9.98 8.84
N GLY A 209 17.53 9.91 8.68
CA GLY A 209 16.56 10.75 9.38
C GLY A 209 16.38 12.16 8.82
N THR A 210 17.18 12.59 7.83
CA THR A 210 16.98 13.87 7.15
C THR A 210 15.74 13.79 6.25
N ARG A 211 15.02 14.91 6.14
CA ARG A 211 13.87 15.08 5.24
C ARG A 211 14.06 16.35 4.40
N ALA A 212 13.56 16.31 3.18
CA ALA A 212 13.56 17.46 2.29
C ALA A 212 12.35 17.39 1.34
N PRO A 213 11.71 18.52 1.03
CA PRO A 213 10.79 18.59 -0.10
C PRO A 213 11.60 18.34 -1.39
N ALA A 214 11.01 17.62 -2.31
CA ALA A 214 11.63 17.36 -3.60
C ALA A 214 10.59 17.05 -4.67
N ASN A 215 11.00 17.28 -5.92
CA ASN A 215 10.37 16.63 -7.05
C ASN A 215 11.24 15.41 -7.42
N ALA A 216 10.66 14.22 -7.39
CA ALA A 216 11.34 12.95 -7.59
C ALA A 216 10.91 12.31 -8.91
N VAL A 217 11.86 12.10 -9.82
CA VAL A 217 11.62 11.47 -11.13
C VAL A 217 12.31 10.12 -11.18
N LEU A 218 11.54 9.06 -11.42
CA LEU A 218 12.09 7.73 -11.70
C LEU A 218 12.56 7.66 -13.14
N LEU A 219 13.83 7.34 -13.33
CA LEU A 219 14.47 7.17 -14.63
C LEU A 219 14.71 5.68 -14.89
N ALA A 220 14.22 5.17 -16.03
CA ALA A 220 14.57 3.85 -16.53
C ALA A 220 15.41 4.00 -17.81
N ASP A 221 16.61 3.42 -17.81
CA ASP A 221 17.63 3.62 -18.85
C ASP A 221 17.84 5.11 -19.22
N GLY A 222 17.83 5.95 -18.18
CA GLY A 222 18.04 7.40 -18.31
C GLY A 222 16.83 8.20 -18.80
N LYS A 223 15.68 7.56 -19.04
CA LYS A 223 14.42 8.22 -19.50
C LYS A 223 13.41 8.27 -18.36
N PRO A 224 12.68 9.38 -18.19
CA PRO A 224 11.65 9.49 -17.16
C PRO A 224 10.49 8.52 -17.46
N VAL A 225 10.04 7.80 -16.41
CA VAL A 225 8.92 6.84 -16.46
C VAL A 225 7.82 7.18 -15.47
N TYR A 226 8.16 7.85 -14.37
CA TYR A 226 7.20 8.31 -13.36
C TYR A 226 7.78 9.49 -12.58
N GLU A 227 6.94 10.39 -12.13
CA GLU A 227 7.31 11.60 -11.41
C GLU A 227 6.32 11.88 -10.29
N GLU A 228 6.79 12.28 -9.12
CA GLU A 228 5.96 12.65 -7.99
C GLU A 228 6.68 13.66 -7.09
N SER A 229 5.92 14.69 -6.66
CA SER A 229 6.41 15.71 -5.74
C SER A 229 6.01 15.38 -4.30
N GLY A 230 6.87 15.69 -3.36
CA GLY A 230 6.57 15.48 -1.94
C GLY A 230 7.81 15.50 -1.06
N GLU A 231 7.65 15.08 0.20
CA GLU A 231 8.76 14.96 1.12
C GLU A 231 9.52 13.65 0.88
N VAL A 232 10.80 13.75 0.60
CA VAL A 232 11.75 12.63 0.59
C VAL A 232 12.38 12.51 1.98
N GLN A 233 12.37 11.30 2.54
CA GLN A 233 13.07 10.93 3.75
C GLN A 233 14.31 10.11 3.40
N PHE A 234 15.48 10.56 3.82
CA PHE A 234 16.73 9.82 3.68
C PHE A 234 16.84 8.79 4.81
N THR A 235 17.15 7.55 4.48
CA THR A 235 17.29 6.43 5.42
C THR A 235 18.72 5.88 5.38
N ASP A 236 19.08 4.93 6.24
CA ASP A 236 20.44 4.36 6.30
C ASP A 236 20.90 3.74 4.97
N THR A 237 19.98 3.28 4.13
CA THR A 237 20.28 2.51 2.93
C THR A 237 19.69 3.11 1.65
N GLY A 238 18.94 4.22 1.76
CA GLY A 238 18.30 4.79 0.58
C GLY A 238 17.29 5.89 0.91
N ILE A 239 16.23 5.97 0.16
CA ILE A 239 15.20 6.99 0.26
C ILE A 239 13.82 6.40 0.53
N SER A 240 12.99 7.15 1.23
CA SER A 240 11.61 6.87 1.60
C SER A 240 10.78 8.15 1.51
N GLY A 241 9.52 8.09 1.91
CA GLY A 241 8.59 9.24 1.86
C GLY A 241 7.46 8.98 0.87
N ILE A 242 6.42 9.81 0.93
CA ILE A 242 5.20 9.55 0.16
C ILE A 242 5.49 9.52 -1.34
N CYS A 243 6.23 10.49 -1.87
CA CYS A 243 6.61 10.51 -3.29
C CYS A 243 7.48 9.31 -3.69
N VAL A 244 8.33 8.82 -2.78
CA VAL A 244 9.16 7.63 -3.04
C VAL A 244 8.31 6.36 -3.06
N PHE A 245 7.22 6.30 -2.30
CA PHE A 245 6.30 5.16 -2.34
C PHE A 245 5.65 5.00 -3.71
N GLY A 246 5.23 6.09 -4.37
CA GLY A 246 4.75 6.05 -5.75
C GLY A 246 5.81 5.52 -6.73
N LEU A 247 7.05 6.04 -6.63
CA LEU A 247 8.17 5.55 -7.46
C LEU A 247 8.44 4.05 -7.22
N SER A 248 8.26 3.58 -5.99
CA SER A 248 8.57 2.20 -5.60
C SER A 248 7.64 1.17 -6.23
N ILE A 249 6.44 1.56 -6.68
CA ILE A 249 5.52 0.69 -7.43
C ILE A 249 6.23 0.19 -8.69
N TYR A 250 6.76 1.11 -9.47
CA TYR A 250 7.45 0.81 -10.73
C TYR A 250 8.84 0.19 -10.52
N ALA A 251 9.55 0.63 -9.49
CA ALA A 251 10.83 0.03 -9.13
C ALA A 251 10.64 -1.41 -8.65
N GLY A 252 9.62 -1.71 -7.87
CA GLY A 252 9.26 -3.06 -7.44
C GLY A 252 8.96 -3.97 -8.64
N GLU A 253 8.16 -3.50 -9.59
CA GLU A 253 7.88 -4.22 -10.84
C GLU A 253 9.19 -4.52 -11.59
N PHE A 254 10.06 -3.52 -11.76
CA PHE A 254 11.35 -3.70 -12.43
C PHE A 254 12.22 -4.77 -11.76
N PHE A 255 12.42 -4.69 -10.45
CA PHE A 255 13.28 -5.66 -9.74
C PHE A 255 12.65 -7.06 -9.67
N ALA A 256 11.33 -7.15 -9.69
CA ALA A 256 10.63 -8.42 -9.67
C ALA A 256 10.53 -9.06 -11.06
N LEU A 257 10.20 -8.30 -12.10
CA LEU A 257 9.80 -8.79 -13.41
C LEU A 257 10.78 -8.41 -14.54
N GLY A 258 11.71 -7.49 -14.31
CA GLY A 258 12.59 -6.92 -15.33
C GLY A 258 11.89 -5.95 -16.29
N THR A 259 10.67 -5.53 -15.94
CA THR A 259 9.83 -4.65 -16.77
C THR A 259 9.23 -3.53 -15.94
N ILE A 260 8.80 -2.45 -16.61
CA ILE A 260 7.88 -1.44 -16.07
C ILE A 260 6.78 -1.27 -17.12
N ARG A 261 5.52 -1.51 -16.74
CA ARG A 261 4.37 -1.44 -17.67
C ARG A 261 4.62 -2.27 -18.95
N ASN A 262 5.09 -3.51 -18.77
CA ASN A 262 5.43 -4.46 -19.84
C ASN A 262 6.60 -4.05 -20.77
N LYS A 263 7.34 -2.99 -20.47
CA LYS A 263 8.55 -2.60 -21.20
C LYS A 263 9.79 -3.06 -20.43
N LYS A 264 10.76 -3.68 -21.12
CA LYS A 264 12.03 -4.10 -20.54
C LYS A 264 12.98 -2.92 -20.34
N TYR A 265 13.68 -2.92 -19.21
CA TYR A 265 14.71 -1.96 -18.87
C TYR A 265 15.90 -2.65 -18.21
N THR A 266 17.06 -1.98 -18.17
CA THR A 266 18.30 -2.53 -17.65
C THR A 266 18.81 -1.80 -16.42
N SER A 267 18.37 -0.57 -16.20
CA SER A 267 18.82 0.26 -15.07
C SER A 267 17.72 1.17 -14.56
N LEU A 268 17.78 1.47 -13.26
CA LEU A 268 16.93 2.46 -12.60
C LEU A 268 17.76 3.48 -11.83
N ALA A 269 17.32 4.74 -11.91
CA ALA A 269 17.80 5.81 -11.06
C ALA A 269 16.61 6.70 -10.62
N VAL A 270 16.77 7.40 -9.52
CA VAL A 270 15.89 8.51 -9.13
C VAL A 270 16.67 9.82 -9.32
N GLN A 271 16.07 10.79 -9.94
CA GLN A 271 16.56 12.16 -10.01
C GLN A 271 15.73 13.02 -9.05
N LEU A 272 16.40 13.69 -8.12
CA LEU A 272 15.78 14.55 -7.12
C LEU A 272 16.05 16.02 -7.46
N ASP A 273 15.00 16.80 -7.66
CA ASP A 273 15.04 18.25 -7.58
C ASP A 273 14.71 18.65 -6.14
N LEU A 274 15.71 19.13 -5.41
CA LEU A 274 15.60 19.47 -3.98
C LEU A 274 15.09 20.89 -3.74
N LEU A 275 14.91 21.68 -4.79
CA LEU A 275 14.45 23.07 -4.76
C LEU A 275 13.44 23.28 -5.91
N PRO A 276 12.27 22.57 -5.88
CA PRO A 276 11.33 22.59 -7.00
C PRO A 276 10.78 24.00 -7.30
N ASP A 277 10.71 24.88 -6.29
CA ASP A 277 10.18 26.24 -6.41
C ASP A 277 11.20 27.26 -6.93
N MET A 278 12.46 26.86 -7.19
CA MET A 278 13.52 27.73 -7.69
C MET A 278 14.00 27.26 -9.07
N ALA A 279 14.16 28.19 -10.01
CA ALA A 279 14.81 27.89 -11.29
C ALA A 279 16.32 27.64 -11.10
N TYR A 280 16.92 26.90 -12.04
CA TYR A 280 18.37 26.61 -12.00
C TYR A 280 19.20 27.90 -11.89
N GLN A 281 18.83 28.97 -12.62
CA GLN A 281 19.55 30.23 -12.60
C GLN A 281 19.48 30.91 -11.24
N ASP A 282 18.31 30.90 -10.59
CA ASP A 282 18.12 31.49 -9.25
C ASP A 282 18.97 30.77 -8.20
N VAL A 283 19.06 29.43 -8.29
CA VAL A 283 19.94 28.63 -7.43
C VAL A 283 21.41 28.97 -7.66
N LEU A 284 21.85 29.14 -8.91
CA LEU A 284 23.20 29.46 -9.25
C LEU A 284 23.55 30.89 -8.77
N ASP A 285 22.63 31.85 -8.97
CA ASP A 285 22.84 33.26 -8.55
C ASP A 285 22.91 33.36 -7.03
N TYR A 286 22.05 32.63 -6.31
CA TYR A 286 22.15 32.54 -4.85
C TYR A 286 23.51 31.99 -4.39
N LEU A 287 24.02 30.94 -5.02
CA LEU A 287 25.31 30.36 -4.66
C LEU A 287 26.46 31.35 -4.92
N LEU A 288 26.43 32.08 -6.06
CA LEU A 288 27.39 33.10 -6.41
C LEU A 288 27.34 34.28 -5.42
N GLU A 289 26.17 34.72 -5.03
CA GLU A 289 25.97 35.78 -4.05
C GLU A 289 26.52 35.38 -2.67
N MET A 290 26.19 34.18 -2.19
CA MET A 290 26.64 33.69 -0.88
C MET A 290 28.17 33.59 -0.79
N THR A 291 28.85 33.20 -1.88
CA THR A 291 30.31 33.16 -1.90
C THR A 291 30.95 34.54 -1.84
N LYS A 292 30.28 35.59 -2.35
CA LYS A 292 30.72 36.98 -2.28
C LYS A 292 30.42 37.63 -0.93
N LEU A 293 29.23 37.38 -0.38
CA LEU A 293 28.81 37.95 0.92
C LEU A 293 29.58 37.35 2.10
N TYR A 294 29.89 36.06 2.02
CA TYR A 294 30.52 35.30 3.10
C TYR A 294 31.76 34.53 2.66
N PRO A 295 32.83 35.25 2.16
CA PRO A 295 33.99 34.60 1.52
C PRO A 295 34.75 33.65 2.45
N ALA A 296 34.74 33.89 3.76
CA ALA A 296 35.43 33.07 4.76
C ALA A 296 34.55 31.92 5.31
N ARG A 297 33.25 31.90 4.99
CA ARG A 297 32.35 30.83 5.45
C ARG A 297 32.76 29.48 4.86
N ALA A 298 32.67 28.41 5.64
CA ALA A 298 32.92 27.05 5.14
C ALA A 298 31.93 26.66 4.04
N ALA A 299 32.40 25.96 3.01
CA ALA A 299 31.58 25.52 1.89
C ALA A 299 30.35 24.70 2.32
N GLY A 300 30.51 23.88 3.35
CA GLY A 300 29.39 23.10 3.93
C GLY A 300 28.26 23.96 4.46
N ASP A 301 28.55 25.18 4.94
CA ASP A 301 27.57 26.06 5.56
C ASP A 301 26.85 27.00 4.56
N LEU A 302 27.18 26.94 3.27
CA LEU A 302 26.58 27.80 2.24
C LEU A 302 25.06 27.59 2.12
N PHE A 303 24.59 26.41 2.49
CA PHE A 303 23.16 26.00 2.37
C PHE A 303 22.36 26.19 3.64
N SER A 304 22.92 26.73 4.72
CA SER A 304 22.27 26.78 6.04
C SER A 304 20.92 27.52 6.06
N GLY A 305 20.67 28.40 5.10
CA GLY A 305 19.38 29.09 4.93
C GLY A 305 18.49 28.50 3.81
N LEU A 306 18.93 27.44 3.13
CA LEU A 306 18.27 26.92 1.93
C LEU A 306 17.88 25.45 2.07
N LEU A 307 18.72 24.62 2.72
CA LEU A 307 18.54 23.18 2.87
C LEU A 307 18.84 22.73 4.30
N ASN A 308 18.43 21.49 4.60
CA ASN A 308 18.96 20.82 5.78
C ASN A 308 20.50 20.75 5.71
N MET A 309 21.16 21.12 6.80
CA MET A 309 22.63 21.21 6.84
C MET A 309 23.33 19.91 6.42
N ARG A 310 22.88 18.74 6.90
CA ARG A 310 23.47 17.44 6.52
C ARG A 310 23.41 17.20 5.02
N LEU A 311 22.30 17.58 4.39
CA LEU A 311 22.12 17.47 2.95
C LEU A 311 23.06 18.42 2.19
N GLY A 312 23.17 19.66 2.64
CA GLY A 312 24.14 20.63 2.10
C GLY A 312 25.58 20.12 2.17
N TYR A 313 26.01 19.62 3.33
CA TYR A 313 27.34 19.00 3.52
C TYR A 313 27.59 17.83 2.56
N MET A 314 26.59 16.96 2.40
CA MET A 314 26.68 15.82 1.47
C MET A 314 26.88 16.31 0.02
N LEU A 315 26.07 17.26 -0.44
CA LEU A 315 26.12 17.76 -1.82
C LEU A 315 27.42 18.48 -2.14
N VAL A 316 27.96 19.22 -1.18
CA VAL A 316 29.31 19.85 -1.30
C VAL A 316 30.37 18.77 -1.53
N GLY A 317 30.34 17.68 -0.75
CA GLY A 317 31.22 16.53 -0.94
C GLY A 317 31.07 15.85 -2.29
N VAL A 318 29.79 15.64 -2.75
CA VAL A 318 29.49 15.07 -4.07
C VAL A 318 29.97 15.98 -5.20
N ALA A 319 29.96 17.29 -5.00
CA ALA A 319 30.54 18.26 -5.96
C ALA A 319 32.09 18.22 -6.03
N GLY A 320 32.73 17.51 -5.08
CA GLY A 320 34.20 17.43 -5.00
C GLY A 320 34.82 18.66 -4.34
N ILE A 321 34.09 19.27 -3.39
CA ILE A 321 34.56 20.41 -2.60
C ILE A 321 34.76 19.93 -1.17
N ALA A 322 35.87 20.31 -0.53
CA ALA A 322 36.07 20.05 0.89
C ALA A 322 35.10 20.92 1.70
N GLN A 323 34.39 20.30 2.63
CA GLN A 323 33.31 20.97 3.42
C GLN A 323 33.88 22.16 4.24
N SER A 324 35.14 22.08 4.63
CA SER A 324 35.86 23.13 5.38
C SER A 324 36.50 24.22 4.51
N ASP A 325 36.49 24.06 3.18
CA ASP A 325 37.08 25.08 2.29
C ASP A 325 36.34 26.41 2.43
N PRO A 326 37.02 27.55 2.49
CA PRO A 326 36.40 28.86 2.46
C PRO A 326 35.62 29.06 1.15
N ALA A 327 34.44 29.65 1.24
CA ALA A 327 33.52 29.87 0.10
C ALA A 327 34.20 30.59 -1.08
N VAL A 328 35.11 31.52 -0.81
CA VAL A 328 35.88 32.24 -1.84
C VAL A 328 36.76 31.34 -2.71
N LYS A 329 37.14 30.16 -2.22
CA LYS A 329 37.95 29.20 -2.99
C LYS A 329 37.14 28.34 -3.96
N ILE A 330 35.81 28.37 -3.87
CA ILE A 330 34.93 27.59 -4.73
C ILE A 330 34.92 28.20 -6.14
N LYS A 331 35.34 27.41 -7.11
CA LYS A 331 35.41 27.86 -8.50
C LYS A 331 34.05 27.83 -9.19
N ALA A 332 33.84 28.68 -10.19
CA ALA A 332 32.58 28.76 -10.94
C ALA A 332 32.09 27.42 -11.50
N PRO A 333 32.94 26.51 -12.04
CA PRO A 333 32.48 25.18 -12.45
C PRO A 333 31.93 24.33 -11.30
N GLN A 334 32.45 24.48 -10.08
CA GLN A 334 31.99 23.78 -8.89
C GLN A 334 30.64 24.34 -8.42
N LEU A 335 30.40 25.64 -8.48
CA LEU A 335 29.11 26.27 -8.19
C LEU A 335 28.05 25.83 -9.19
N LYS A 336 28.36 25.76 -10.49
CA LYS A 336 27.48 25.21 -11.52
C LYS A 336 27.12 23.73 -11.24
N LYS A 337 28.12 22.92 -10.82
CA LYS A 337 27.90 21.53 -10.45
C LYS A 337 26.99 21.40 -9.21
N LEU A 338 27.19 22.27 -8.20
CA LEU A 338 26.30 22.32 -7.02
C LEU A 338 24.87 22.69 -7.42
N ALA A 339 24.66 23.70 -8.25
CA ALA A 339 23.33 24.08 -8.75
C ALA A 339 22.70 22.92 -9.53
N SER A 340 23.45 22.22 -10.37
CA SER A 340 22.97 21.05 -11.10
C SER A 340 22.61 19.88 -10.16
N LEU A 341 23.35 19.66 -9.09
CA LEU A 341 23.03 18.64 -8.09
C LEU A 341 21.76 19.01 -7.30
N LEU A 342 21.56 20.28 -6.96
CA LEU A 342 20.36 20.74 -6.27
C LEU A 342 19.10 20.57 -7.12
N LYS A 343 19.21 20.75 -8.44
CA LYS A 343 18.11 20.66 -9.41
C LYS A 343 17.95 19.29 -10.04
N GLY A 344 18.84 18.34 -9.78
CA GLY A 344 18.76 17.03 -10.43
C GLY A 344 19.77 16.03 -9.88
N TRP A 345 19.74 15.80 -8.56
CA TRP A 345 20.60 14.81 -7.93
C TRP A 345 20.21 13.40 -8.32
N ARG A 346 21.01 12.77 -9.16
CA ARG A 346 20.80 11.39 -9.61
C ARG A 346 21.33 10.38 -8.60
N LEU A 347 20.47 9.43 -8.26
CA LEU A 347 20.72 8.32 -7.35
C LEU A 347 20.46 7.01 -8.07
N ASP A 348 21.46 6.17 -8.25
CA ASP A 348 21.27 4.85 -8.83
C ASP A 348 20.58 3.94 -7.83
N ILE A 349 19.45 3.35 -8.24
CA ILE A 349 18.63 2.47 -7.42
C ILE A 349 19.13 1.04 -7.53
N THR A 350 19.37 0.40 -6.40
CA THR A 350 19.89 -0.97 -6.33
C THR A 350 18.85 -2.01 -5.94
N GLY A 351 17.67 -1.58 -5.49
CA GLY A 351 16.57 -2.45 -5.07
C GLY A 351 15.49 -1.69 -4.34
N THR A 352 14.50 -2.44 -3.87
CA THR A 352 13.49 -2.02 -2.91
C THR A 352 13.76 -2.68 -1.56
N LYS A 353 13.21 -2.14 -0.47
CA LYS A 353 13.10 -2.88 0.79
C LYS A 353 12.10 -4.02 0.62
N ASP A 354 12.23 -5.02 1.49
CA ASP A 354 11.40 -6.21 1.50
C ASP A 354 9.97 -5.97 2.04
N PHE A 355 9.19 -7.02 2.14
CA PHE A 355 7.81 -6.97 2.64
C PHE A 355 7.70 -6.43 4.07
N SER A 356 8.76 -6.49 4.88
CA SER A 356 8.73 -5.97 6.26
C SER A 356 8.62 -4.46 6.32
N ALA A 357 9.11 -3.76 5.30
CA ALA A 357 9.05 -2.32 5.15
C ALA A 357 7.95 -1.84 4.18
N ALA A 358 7.33 -2.76 3.45
CA ALA A 358 6.29 -2.44 2.47
C ALA A 358 4.93 -2.22 3.14
N GLN A 359 4.15 -1.29 2.59
CA GLN A 359 2.77 -1.08 3.03
C GLN A 359 1.83 -2.09 2.38
N VAL A 360 2.06 -2.45 1.12
CA VAL A 360 1.21 -3.35 0.35
C VAL A 360 2.02 -4.36 -0.45
N THR A 361 1.35 -5.44 -0.84
CA THR A 361 1.84 -6.47 -1.72
C THR A 361 1.36 -6.20 -3.14
N ALA A 362 2.26 -6.18 -4.09
CA ALA A 362 1.94 -6.24 -5.51
C ALA A 362 1.95 -7.70 -5.99
N GLY A 363 1.12 -8.01 -6.99
CA GLY A 363 0.81 -9.38 -7.37
C GLY A 363 -0.29 -9.98 -6.49
N GLY A 364 -0.66 -11.23 -6.74
CA GLY A 364 -1.72 -11.93 -6.02
C GLY A 364 -2.50 -12.89 -6.89
N VAL A 365 -3.68 -13.30 -6.45
CA VAL A 365 -4.59 -14.12 -7.24
C VAL A 365 -5.16 -13.28 -8.39
N PRO A 366 -5.04 -13.71 -9.65
CA PRO A 366 -5.56 -12.96 -10.79
C PRO A 366 -7.08 -12.79 -10.70
N LEU A 367 -7.57 -11.56 -10.91
CA LEU A 367 -9.00 -11.28 -10.95
C LEU A 367 -9.71 -11.93 -12.14
N THR A 368 -9.00 -12.30 -13.19
CA THR A 368 -9.52 -13.07 -14.32
C THR A 368 -10.04 -14.46 -13.92
N GLU A 369 -9.58 -14.98 -12.75
CA GLU A 369 -10.04 -16.24 -12.17
C GLU A 369 -11.31 -16.08 -11.30
N LEU A 370 -11.80 -14.84 -11.14
CA LEU A 370 -12.99 -14.50 -10.39
C LEU A 370 -14.07 -13.90 -11.31
N ASP A 371 -15.29 -13.97 -10.86
CA ASP A 371 -16.39 -13.17 -11.41
C ASP A 371 -16.29 -11.76 -10.78
N PRO A 372 -16.08 -10.69 -11.55
CA PRO A 372 -15.85 -9.34 -11.03
C PRO A 372 -17.05 -8.73 -10.32
N HIS A 373 -18.27 -9.17 -10.65
CA HIS A 373 -19.51 -8.64 -10.06
C HIS A 373 -19.89 -9.32 -8.74
N THR A 374 -19.26 -10.47 -8.43
CA THR A 374 -19.57 -11.27 -7.25
C THR A 374 -18.35 -11.61 -6.40
N MET A 375 -17.15 -11.40 -6.90
CA MET A 375 -15.89 -11.89 -6.32
C MET A 375 -15.86 -13.42 -6.14
N ALA A 376 -16.76 -14.15 -6.80
CA ALA A 376 -16.84 -15.61 -6.74
C ALA A 376 -15.74 -16.25 -7.58
N SER A 377 -15.14 -17.31 -7.05
CA SER A 377 -14.17 -18.14 -7.75
C SER A 377 -14.81 -18.84 -8.95
N LYS A 378 -14.19 -18.73 -10.12
CA LYS A 378 -14.54 -19.54 -11.31
C LYS A 378 -14.06 -21.00 -11.19
N LYS A 379 -13.15 -21.28 -10.23
CA LYS A 379 -12.52 -22.61 -10.06
C LYS A 379 -13.16 -23.44 -8.96
N ALA A 380 -13.62 -22.80 -7.90
CA ALA A 380 -14.23 -23.47 -6.74
C ALA A 380 -15.58 -22.82 -6.40
N PRO A 381 -16.72 -23.34 -6.91
CA PRO A 381 -18.04 -22.80 -6.60
C PRO A 381 -18.32 -22.78 -5.09
N GLY A 382 -18.75 -21.61 -4.57
CA GLY A 382 -18.94 -21.36 -3.15
C GLY A 382 -17.75 -20.68 -2.47
N LEU A 383 -16.64 -20.51 -3.19
CA LEU A 383 -15.49 -19.75 -2.75
C LEU A 383 -15.56 -18.32 -3.30
N TYR A 384 -15.17 -17.36 -2.46
CA TYR A 384 -15.01 -15.93 -2.80
C TYR A 384 -13.66 -15.44 -2.31
N LEU A 385 -13.09 -14.45 -2.99
CA LEU A 385 -11.81 -13.84 -2.60
C LEU A 385 -11.94 -12.31 -2.61
N ALA A 386 -11.35 -11.64 -1.62
CA ALA A 386 -11.40 -10.18 -1.55
C ALA A 386 -10.16 -9.57 -0.87
N GLY A 387 -9.94 -8.30 -1.11
CA GLY A 387 -8.86 -7.52 -0.51
C GLY A 387 -7.49 -7.74 -1.13
N GLU A 388 -6.45 -7.43 -0.38
CA GLU A 388 -5.05 -7.34 -0.83
C GLU A 388 -4.46 -8.66 -1.38
N MET A 389 -5.09 -9.79 -1.15
CA MET A 389 -4.63 -11.06 -1.73
C MET A 389 -4.90 -11.17 -3.25
N LEU A 390 -5.67 -10.27 -3.83
CA LEU A 390 -5.95 -10.21 -5.26
C LEU A 390 -4.85 -9.44 -5.99
N ASN A 391 -4.66 -9.72 -7.29
CA ASN A 391 -3.66 -9.03 -8.12
C ASN A 391 -4.09 -7.59 -8.44
N ILE A 392 -4.37 -6.82 -7.39
CA ILE A 392 -4.66 -5.37 -7.41
C ILE A 392 -3.98 -4.71 -6.23
N HIS A 393 -3.27 -3.62 -6.51
CA HIS A 393 -2.77 -2.72 -5.48
C HIS A 393 -2.91 -1.27 -5.95
N GLY A 394 -3.16 -0.38 -5.02
CA GLY A 394 -3.37 1.05 -5.31
C GLY A 394 -2.18 1.89 -4.86
N ASP A 395 -2.15 3.13 -5.34
CA ASP A 395 -1.24 4.17 -4.89
C ASP A 395 -1.33 4.40 -3.37
N CYS A 396 -0.38 5.17 -2.83
CA CYS A 396 -0.46 5.63 -1.45
C CYS A 396 -1.58 6.66 -1.30
N GLY A 397 -2.47 6.51 -0.31
CA GLY A 397 -3.49 7.54 -0.11
C GLY A 397 -4.93 7.04 0.06
N GLY A 398 -5.17 5.80 0.49
CA GLY A 398 -6.51 5.27 0.80
C GLY A 398 -7.07 4.31 -0.25
N TYR A 399 -6.45 4.20 -1.40
CA TYR A 399 -6.90 3.37 -2.52
C TYR A 399 -6.93 1.87 -2.18
N ASN A 400 -5.94 1.36 -1.47
CA ASN A 400 -5.87 -0.05 -1.07
C ASN A 400 -6.98 -0.45 -0.09
N LEU A 401 -7.30 0.41 0.87
CA LEU A 401 -8.42 0.18 1.78
C LEU A 401 -9.76 0.31 1.05
N HIS A 402 -9.89 1.28 0.14
CA HIS A 402 -11.08 1.42 -0.69
C HIS A 402 -11.39 0.12 -1.45
N PHE A 403 -10.39 -0.47 -2.13
CA PHE A 403 -10.56 -1.75 -2.82
C PHE A 403 -10.89 -2.89 -1.85
N ALA A 404 -10.28 -2.90 -0.66
CA ALA A 404 -10.60 -3.90 0.36
C ALA A 404 -12.07 -3.82 0.83
N TRP A 405 -12.61 -2.60 0.99
CA TRP A 405 -14.02 -2.39 1.32
C TRP A 405 -14.94 -2.84 0.18
N ALA A 406 -14.70 -2.35 -1.04
CA ALA A 406 -15.53 -2.65 -2.20
C ALA A 406 -15.58 -4.15 -2.50
N SER A 407 -14.43 -4.81 -2.58
CA SER A 407 -14.36 -6.25 -2.83
C SER A 407 -14.93 -7.08 -1.67
N GLY A 408 -14.71 -6.62 -0.43
CA GLY A 408 -15.29 -7.26 0.77
C GLY A 408 -16.82 -7.20 0.77
N ILE A 409 -17.42 -6.04 0.50
CA ILE A 409 -18.88 -5.86 0.40
C ILE A 409 -19.44 -6.81 -0.67
N THR A 410 -18.81 -6.81 -1.84
CA THR A 410 -19.26 -7.64 -2.98
C THR A 410 -19.21 -9.12 -2.66
N ALA A 411 -18.10 -9.61 -2.10
CA ALA A 411 -17.95 -11.01 -1.71
C ALA A 411 -18.95 -11.41 -0.62
N GLY A 412 -19.12 -10.58 0.42
CA GLY A 412 -20.03 -10.83 1.53
C GLY A 412 -21.49 -10.91 1.10
N LYS A 413 -21.96 -9.91 0.32
CA LYS A 413 -23.31 -9.91 -0.26
C LYS A 413 -23.55 -11.15 -1.12
N SER A 414 -22.62 -11.47 -2.00
CA SER A 414 -22.75 -12.57 -2.96
C SER A 414 -22.82 -13.93 -2.27
N ALA A 415 -21.97 -14.17 -1.28
CA ALA A 415 -22.00 -15.39 -0.47
C ALA A 415 -23.35 -15.54 0.26
N ALA A 416 -23.84 -14.45 0.86
CA ALA A 416 -25.11 -14.44 1.57
C ALA A 416 -26.32 -14.69 0.65
N TYR A 417 -26.37 -14.04 -0.53
CA TYR A 417 -27.44 -14.31 -1.51
C TYR A 417 -27.44 -15.75 -1.98
N ARG A 418 -26.26 -16.37 -2.13
CA ARG A 418 -26.17 -17.77 -2.49
C ARG A 418 -26.71 -18.68 -1.40
N CYS A 419 -26.40 -18.46 -0.13
CA CYS A 419 -26.98 -19.18 0.99
C CYS A 419 -28.53 -19.14 0.95
N LEU A 420 -29.10 -17.93 0.78
CA LEU A 420 -30.59 -17.78 0.74
C LEU A 420 -31.25 -18.46 -0.47
N LYS A 421 -30.53 -18.64 -1.59
CA LYS A 421 -31.03 -19.39 -2.74
C LYS A 421 -30.98 -20.89 -2.52
N GLU A 422 -29.98 -21.39 -1.80
CA GLU A 422 -29.81 -22.80 -1.49
C GLU A 422 -30.82 -23.29 -0.43
N GLU A 423 -31.27 -22.43 0.50
CA GLU A 423 -32.33 -22.70 1.47
C GLU A 423 -33.72 -22.89 0.83
N LYS A 424 -33.94 -22.30 -0.37
CA LYS A 424 -35.24 -22.37 -1.07
C LYS A 424 -35.38 -23.60 -1.99
N ARG A 425 -34.31 -24.38 -2.13
CA ARG A 425 -34.29 -25.63 -2.92
C ARG A 425 -34.34 -26.85 -2.04
#